data_a9cb3bc91e9163a3935f68adaea1e416
#
_entry.id   a9cb3bc91e9163a3935f68adaea1e416
#
_cell.length_a   1.000
_cell.length_b   1.000
_cell.length_c   1.000
_cell.angle_alpha   90.00
_cell.angle_beta   90.00
_cell.angle_gamma   90.00
#
_symmetry.space_group_name_H-M   'P 1'
#
loop_
_entity.id
_entity.type
_entity.pdbx_description
1 polymer ?
#
loop_
_entity_poly.entity_id
_entity_poly.type
_entity_poly.pdbx_seq_one_letter_code
_entity_poly.pdbx_strand_id
1 'polypeptide(L)'
;MRTLPFDRNKLEEIAKGCPTPFHIYDARAIRENARRLKKAFAWNKGFREYFAVKATPNPHIMKLLKDEFGFGSDCSSMPELVLAEKIGNTGDRIMFTSNDTPAEEFRKAWELKAVVNLDDITHWDSLYAAIPGFAAELAAAPQEHVFCCRY
;
A
#
# COMPACT_ATOMS: atom_id res chain seq x y z
N MET A 1 20.19 -14.91 -17.77
CA MET A 1 20.83 -13.88 -16.94
C MET A 1 20.13 -12.55 -17.18
N ARG A 2 19.65 -11.83 -16.13
CA ARG A 2 19.07 -10.49 -16.35
C ARG A 2 20.22 -9.50 -16.57
N THR A 3 20.21 -8.80 -17.69
CA THR A 3 21.16 -7.71 -17.98
C THR A 3 20.70 -6.45 -17.27
N LEU A 4 21.65 -5.65 -16.76
CA LEU A 4 21.36 -4.33 -16.22
C LEU A 4 20.81 -3.43 -17.33
N PRO A 5 19.85 -2.52 -16.99
CA PRO A 5 19.27 -1.60 -17.99
C PRO A 5 20.19 -0.45 -18.41
N PHE A 6 21.39 -0.40 -17.89
CA PHE A 6 22.42 0.62 -18.14
C PHE A 6 23.81 -0.03 -18.11
N ASP A 7 24.76 0.59 -18.79
CA ASP A 7 26.14 0.15 -18.87
C ASP A 7 26.99 0.60 -17.65
N ARG A 8 28.22 0.16 -17.63
CA ARG A 8 29.18 0.50 -16.57
C ARG A 8 29.45 2.01 -16.50
N ASN A 9 29.55 2.68 -17.63
CA ASN A 9 29.85 4.11 -17.66
C ASN A 9 28.73 4.92 -17.00
N LYS A 10 27.49 4.54 -17.27
CA LYS A 10 26.31 5.15 -16.62
C LYS A 10 26.27 4.89 -15.12
N LEU A 11 26.66 3.70 -14.68
CA LEU A 11 26.77 3.39 -13.26
C LEU A 11 27.83 4.25 -12.56
N GLU A 12 29.01 4.40 -13.19
CA GLU A 12 30.09 5.23 -12.66
C GLU A 12 29.71 6.73 -12.62
N GLU A 13 28.95 7.21 -13.60
CA GLU A 13 28.39 8.56 -13.61
C GLU A 13 27.45 8.78 -12.42
N ILE A 14 26.52 7.84 -12.18
CA ILE A 14 25.59 7.90 -11.05
C ILE A 14 26.34 7.88 -9.72
N ALA A 15 27.33 7.01 -9.59
CA ALA A 15 28.14 6.88 -8.38
C ALA A 15 28.94 8.14 -8.02
N LYS A 16 29.25 9.02 -8.99
CA LYS A 16 29.87 10.33 -8.72
C LYS A 16 28.93 11.29 -7.99
N GLY A 17 27.62 11.17 -8.25
CA GLY A 17 26.60 12.03 -7.65
C GLY A 17 25.93 11.47 -6.40
N CYS A 18 26.05 10.17 -6.16
CA CYS A 18 25.39 9.46 -5.06
C CYS A 18 26.43 8.68 -4.25
N PRO A 19 26.64 8.99 -2.94
CA PRO A 19 27.56 8.21 -2.11
C PRO A 19 27.06 6.76 -1.96
N THR A 20 27.97 5.81 -2.04
CA THR A 20 27.70 4.39 -1.81
C THR A 20 27.57 4.06 -0.32
N PRO A 21 26.72 3.10 0.10
CA PRO A 21 25.84 2.29 -0.74
C PRO A 21 24.53 3.00 -1.14
N PHE A 22 23.97 2.69 -2.32
CA PHE A 22 22.69 3.22 -2.78
C PHE A 22 21.89 2.18 -3.57
N HIS A 23 20.57 2.37 -3.66
CA HIS A 23 19.67 1.58 -4.49
C HIS A 23 19.32 2.32 -5.77
N ILE A 24 19.32 1.60 -6.90
CA ILE A 24 18.84 2.11 -8.19
C ILE A 24 17.55 1.39 -8.55
N TYR A 25 16.51 2.16 -8.87
CA TYR A 25 15.24 1.63 -9.35
C TYR A 25 15.04 1.98 -10.81
N ASP A 26 14.77 0.97 -11.65
CA ASP A 26 14.41 1.18 -13.06
C ASP A 26 12.91 1.50 -13.17
N ALA A 27 12.57 2.77 -13.25
CA ALA A 27 11.19 3.23 -13.38
C ALA A 27 10.51 2.73 -14.67
N ARG A 28 11.27 2.47 -15.76
CA ARG A 28 10.74 1.90 -16.99
C ARG A 28 10.29 0.46 -16.77
N ALA A 29 11.12 -0.35 -16.12
CA ALA A 29 10.79 -1.74 -15.80
C ALA A 29 9.60 -1.82 -14.83
N ILE A 30 9.53 -0.92 -13.83
CA ILE A 30 8.37 -0.83 -12.92
C ILE A 30 7.09 -0.57 -13.71
N ARG A 31 7.08 0.40 -14.62
CA ARG A 31 5.93 0.72 -15.47
C ARG A 31 5.52 -0.44 -16.37
N GLU A 32 6.50 -1.12 -16.97
CA GLU A 32 6.26 -2.26 -17.83
C GLU A 32 5.59 -3.41 -17.05
N ASN A 33 6.09 -3.73 -15.87
CA ASN A 33 5.49 -4.74 -15.01
C ASN A 33 4.08 -4.37 -14.59
N ALA A 34 3.83 -3.12 -14.21
CA ALA A 34 2.50 -2.64 -13.86
C ALA A 34 1.51 -2.75 -15.04
N ARG A 35 1.94 -2.40 -16.26
CA ARG A 35 1.12 -2.57 -17.48
C ARG A 35 0.80 -4.05 -17.75
N ARG A 36 1.80 -4.92 -17.60
CA ARG A 36 1.61 -6.37 -17.79
C ARG A 36 0.60 -6.94 -16.80
N LEU A 37 0.70 -6.55 -15.52
CA LEU A 37 -0.24 -6.95 -14.49
C LEU A 37 -1.66 -6.48 -14.82
N LYS A 38 -1.86 -5.19 -15.08
CA LYS A 38 -3.17 -4.65 -15.47
C LYS A 38 -3.76 -5.34 -16.71
N LYS A 39 -2.92 -5.65 -17.70
CA LYS A 39 -3.35 -6.37 -18.89
C LYS A 39 -3.79 -7.80 -18.57
N ALA A 40 -3.09 -8.49 -17.68
CA ALA A 40 -3.43 -9.86 -17.29
C ALA A 40 -4.79 -9.96 -16.60
N PHE A 41 -5.19 -8.92 -15.85
CA PHE A 41 -6.46 -8.86 -15.14
C PHE A 41 -7.52 -7.97 -15.80
N ALA A 42 -7.30 -7.53 -17.05
CA ALA A 42 -8.21 -6.62 -17.78
C ALA A 42 -9.61 -7.19 -18.01
N TRP A 43 -9.77 -8.51 -17.94
CA TRP A 43 -11.05 -9.20 -18.02
C TRP A 43 -11.94 -8.97 -16.80
N ASN A 44 -11.36 -8.64 -15.64
CA ASN A 44 -12.07 -8.35 -14.40
C ASN A 44 -12.15 -6.83 -14.18
N LYS A 45 -13.31 -6.23 -14.45
CA LYS A 45 -13.55 -4.78 -14.29
C LYS A 45 -13.45 -4.32 -12.82
N GLY A 46 -13.64 -5.23 -11.87
CA GLY A 46 -13.52 -4.95 -10.44
C GLY A 46 -12.11 -5.15 -9.88
N PHE A 47 -11.13 -5.55 -10.71
CA PHE A 47 -9.77 -5.80 -10.24
C PHE A 47 -9.13 -4.51 -9.71
N ARG A 48 -8.58 -4.62 -8.51
CA ARG A 48 -7.78 -3.57 -7.86
C ARG A 48 -6.46 -4.17 -7.42
N GLU A 49 -5.39 -3.45 -7.62
CA GLU A 49 -4.06 -3.82 -7.16
C GLU A 49 -3.64 -2.94 -6.00
N TYR A 50 -3.11 -3.56 -4.97
CA TYR A 50 -2.53 -2.87 -3.81
C TYR A 50 -1.06 -3.21 -3.71
N PHE A 51 -0.23 -2.18 -3.77
CA PHE A 51 1.22 -2.33 -3.67
C PHE A 51 1.64 -2.54 -2.21
N ALA A 52 2.33 -3.65 -1.93
CA ALA A 52 2.83 -3.98 -0.60
C ALA A 52 3.93 -2.99 -0.17
N VAL A 53 3.58 -2.04 0.68
CA VAL A 53 4.47 -0.93 1.09
C VAL A 53 5.73 -1.45 1.76
N LYS A 54 5.62 -2.47 2.61
CA LYS A 54 6.77 -3.10 3.30
C LYS A 54 7.86 -3.63 2.37
N ALA A 55 7.50 -4.02 1.14
CA ALA A 55 8.47 -4.55 0.18
C ALA A 55 9.40 -3.46 -0.36
N THR A 56 8.91 -2.24 -0.52
CA THR A 56 9.69 -1.09 -0.96
C THR A 56 9.01 0.20 -0.51
N PRO A 57 9.25 0.67 0.72
CA PRO A 57 8.59 1.86 1.28
C PRO A 57 9.19 3.16 0.69
N ASN A 58 9.12 3.27 -0.63
CA ASN A 58 9.63 4.41 -1.37
C ASN A 58 8.48 5.25 -1.92
N PRO A 59 8.26 6.48 -1.41
CA PRO A 59 7.12 7.31 -1.79
C PRO A 59 7.10 7.68 -3.28
N HIS A 60 8.26 7.76 -3.95
CA HIS A 60 8.33 8.03 -5.39
C HIS A 60 7.79 6.85 -6.22
N ILE A 61 8.13 5.62 -5.83
CA ILE A 61 7.62 4.41 -6.50
C ILE A 61 6.12 4.26 -6.23
N MET A 62 5.70 4.41 -4.97
CA MET A 62 4.29 4.35 -4.59
C MET A 62 3.47 5.39 -5.34
N LYS A 63 3.96 6.64 -5.43
CA LYS A 63 3.29 7.71 -6.15
C LYS A 63 3.21 7.43 -7.66
N LEU A 64 4.28 6.92 -8.27
CA LEU A 64 4.28 6.50 -9.67
C LEU A 64 3.20 5.44 -9.95
N LEU A 65 3.13 4.40 -9.11
CA LEU A 65 2.15 3.32 -9.25
C LEU A 65 0.71 3.80 -9.05
N LYS A 66 0.50 4.70 -8.08
CA LYS A 66 -0.78 5.34 -7.84
C LYS A 66 -1.21 6.22 -9.02
N ASP A 67 -0.36 7.17 -9.41
CA ASP A 67 -0.75 8.23 -10.37
C ASP A 67 -0.90 7.67 -11.80
N GLU A 68 -0.03 6.74 -12.21
CA GLU A 68 -0.05 6.20 -13.57
C GLU A 68 -0.93 4.95 -13.73
N PHE A 69 -1.14 4.18 -12.66
CA PHE A 69 -1.82 2.87 -12.76
C PHE A 69 -3.04 2.74 -11.84
N GLY A 70 -3.23 3.66 -10.90
CA GLY A 70 -4.34 3.63 -9.96
C GLY A 70 -4.17 2.57 -8.86
N PHE A 71 -2.94 2.13 -8.58
CA PHE A 71 -2.68 1.16 -7.52
C PHE A 71 -2.93 1.77 -6.14
N GLY A 72 -3.49 0.97 -5.25
CA GLY A 72 -3.60 1.28 -3.84
C GLY A 72 -2.32 0.95 -3.07
N SER A 73 -2.36 1.11 -1.76
CA SER A 73 -1.30 0.75 -0.83
C SER A 73 -1.77 -0.37 0.08
N ASP A 74 -1.01 -1.47 0.14
CA ASP A 74 -1.18 -2.52 1.14
C ASP A 74 -0.22 -2.23 2.29
N CYS A 75 -0.79 -1.85 3.43
CA CYS A 75 -0.10 -1.37 4.62
C CYS A 75 -0.23 -2.38 5.76
N SER A 76 0.82 -2.56 6.54
CA SER A 76 0.86 -3.47 7.68
C SER A 76 1.39 -2.82 8.97
N SER A 77 1.57 -1.51 8.98
CA SER A 77 2.08 -0.76 10.14
C SER A 77 1.75 0.73 10.07
N MET A 78 1.87 1.44 11.21
CA MET A 78 1.68 2.88 11.28
C MET A 78 2.54 3.68 10.29
N PRO A 79 3.86 3.44 10.14
CA PRO A 79 4.67 4.16 9.16
C PRO A 79 4.18 4.00 7.73
N GLU A 80 3.66 2.82 7.37
CA GLU A 80 3.14 2.55 6.04
C GLU A 80 1.81 3.27 5.80
N LEU A 81 0.92 3.34 6.79
CA LEU A 81 -0.30 4.16 6.73
C LEU A 81 0.02 5.64 6.52
N VAL A 82 1.00 6.17 7.26
CA VAL A 82 1.46 7.57 7.10
C VAL A 82 2.07 7.80 5.71
N LEU A 83 2.83 6.85 5.17
CA LEU A 83 3.34 6.96 3.80
C LEU A 83 2.23 6.97 2.77
N ALA A 84 1.24 6.08 2.91
CA ALA A 84 0.08 6.00 2.03
C ALA A 84 -0.70 7.32 2.04
N GLU A 85 -0.96 7.89 3.21
CA GLU A 85 -1.60 9.20 3.37
C GLU A 85 -0.80 10.32 2.69
N LYS A 86 0.51 10.38 2.93
CA LYS A 86 1.39 11.42 2.34
C LYS A 86 1.43 11.39 0.81
N ILE A 87 1.28 10.25 0.19
CA ILE A 87 1.16 10.16 -1.27
C ILE A 87 -0.27 10.41 -1.77
N GLY A 88 -1.22 10.63 -0.86
CA GLY A 88 -2.63 10.92 -1.16
C GLY A 88 -3.47 9.67 -1.46
N ASN A 89 -3.14 8.51 -0.88
CA ASN A 89 -4.04 7.37 -0.82
C ASN A 89 -4.91 7.49 0.44
N THR A 90 -6.21 7.30 0.28
CA THR A 90 -7.22 7.28 1.35
C THR A 90 -8.36 6.34 0.96
N GLY A 91 -9.19 5.98 1.92
CA GLY A 91 -10.38 5.16 1.66
C GLY A 91 -10.02 3.79 1.10
N ASP A 92 -10.78 3.37 0.12
CA ASP A 92 -10.63 2.09 -0.58
C ASP A 92 -9.33 1.93 -1.38
N ARG A 93 -8.46 2.93 -1.36
CA ARG A 93 -7.09 2.84 -1.90
C ARG A 93 -6.06 2.40 -0.88
N ILE A 94 -6.45 2.18 0.37
CA ILE A 94 -5.60 1.60 1.40
C ILE A 94 -6.22 0.27 1.81
N MET A 95 -5.44 -0.80 1.73
CA MET A 95 -5.68 -2.08 2.38
C MET A 95 -4.78 -2.12 3.62
N PHE A 96 -5.36 -2.30 4.80
CA PHE A 96 -4.60 -2.41 6.03
C PHE A 96 -4.74 -3.81 6.60
N THR A 97 -3.63 -4.54 6.69
CA THR A 97 -3.54 -5.91 7.25
C THR A 97 -2.35 -5.98 8.19
N SER A 98 -2.61 -6.21 9.47
CA SER A 98 -1.56 -6.38 10.48
C SER A 98 -1.90 -7.57 11.38
N ASN A 99 -0.89 -8.33 11.80
CA ASN A 99 -1.07 -9.55 12.59
C ASN A 99 -0.99 -9.26 14.10
N ASP A 100 -0.35 -8.15 14.49
CA ASP A 100 -0.21 -7.69 15.87
C ASP A 100 -0.48 -6.19 15.87
N THR A 101 -1.76 -5.85 15.87
CA THR A 101 -2.22 -4.48 15.57
C THR A 101 -2.44 -3.67 16.84
N PRO A 102 -1.58 -2.69 17.16
CA PRO A 102 -1.81 -1.73 18.23
C PRO A 102 -3.07 -0.90 17.98
N ALA A 103 -3.71 -0.46 19.06
CA ALA A 103 -4.95 0.33 18.99
C ALA A 103 -4.83 1.61 18.16
N GLU A 104 -3.66 2.27 18.18
CA GLU A 104 -3.39 3.46 17.38
C GLU A 104 -3.36 3.20 15.89
N GLU A 105 -2.94 2.03 15.45
CA GLU A 105 -2.95 1.65 14.03
C GLU A 105 -4.37 1.43 13.52
N PHE A 106 -5.22 0.78 14.31
CA PHE A 106 -6.65 0.67 14.01
C PHE A 106 -7.31 2.06 13.90
N ARG A 107 -7.03 2.97 14.85
CA ARG A 107 -7.55 4.35 14.80
C ARG A 107 -7.09 5.07 13.54
N LYS A 108 -5.80 4.94 13.19
CA LYS A 108 -5.27 5.58 11.98
C LYS A 108 -5.88 5.00 10.71
N ALA A 109 -6.02 3.69 10.62
CA ALA A 109 -6.69 3.04 9.47
C ALA A 109 -8.16 3.49 9.35
N TRP A 110 -8.86 3.61 10.47
CA TRP A 110 -10.24 4.12 10.53
C TRP A 110 -10.33 5.58 10.09
N GLU A 111 -9.48 6.47 10.61
CA GLU A 111 -9.38 7.88 10.21
C GLU A 111 -9.20 8.02 8.68
N LEU A 112 -8.37 7.18 8.10
CA LEU A 112 -8.10 7.14 6.67
C LEU A 112 -9.20 6.46 5.85
N LYS A 113 -10.22 5.89 6.51
CA LYS A 113 -11.30 5.09 5.90
C LYS A 113 -10.75 3.92 5.08
N ALA A 114 -9.64 3.34 5.53
CA ALA A 114 -8.98 2.22 4.87
C ALA A 114 -9.86 0.96 4.90
N VAL A 115 -9.66 0.09 3.93
CA VAL A 115 -10.17 -1.29 4.01
C VAL A 115 -9.33 -2.03 5.04
N VAL A 116 -9.96 -2.40 6.17
CA VAL A 116 -9.28 -3.15 7.23
C VAL A 116 -9.49 -4.64 7.00
N ASN A 117 -8.41 -5.37 6.83
CA ASN A 117 -8.41 -6.82 6.75
C ASN A 117 -8.07 -7.40 8.12
N LEU A 118 -9.04 -8.07 8.74
CA LEU A 118 -8.86 -8.75 10.02
C LEU A 118 -8.26 -10.12 9.76
N ASP A 119 -7.00 -10.29 10.10
CA ASP A 119 -6.24 -11.52 9.88
C ASP A 119 -6.60 -12.62 10.90
N ASP A 120 -7.10 -12.22 12.07
CA ASP A 120 -7.55 -13.10 13.15
C ASP A 120 -8.88 -12.64 13.73
N ILE A 121 -9.71 -13.59 14.18
CA ILE A 121 -11.03 -13.31 14.77
C ILE A 121 -10.93 -12.43 16.03
N THR A 122 -9.84 -12.55 16.79
CA THR A 122 -9.58 -11.75 18.00
C THR A 122 -9.35 -10.27 17.71
N HIS A 123 -8.99 -9.92 16.48
CA HIS A 123 -8.82 -8.53 16.06
C HIS A 123 -10.13 -7.74 16.07
N TRP A 124 -11.27 -8.42 15.99
CA TRP A 124 -12.58 -7.77 16.10
C TRP A 124 -12.76 -7.06 17.45
N ASP A 125 -12.45 -7.74 18.55
CA ASP A 125 -12.56 -7.18 19.89
C ASP A 125 -11.57 -6.03 20.08
N SER A 126 -10.36 -6.18 19.55
CA SER A 126 -9.32 -5.15 19.59
C SER A 126 -9.72 -3.90 18.80
N LEU A 127 -10.29 -4.07 17.61
CA LEU A 127 -10.81 -3.00 16.77
C LEU A 127 -11.96 -2.26 17.46
N TYR A 128 -12.92 -3.03 18.01
CA TYR A 128 -14.06 -2.47 18.73
C TYR A 128 -13.63 -1.64 19.94
N ALA A 129 -12.66 -2.12 20.71
CA ALA A 129 -12.11 -1.41 21.86
C ALA A 129 -11.26 -0.16 21.46
N ALA A 130 -10.61 -0.23 20.28
CA ALA A 130 -9.73 0.85 19.82
C ALA A 130 -10.49 2.09 19.34
N ILE A 131 -11.72 1.92 18.81
CA ILE A 131 -12.48 3.00 18.15
C ILE A 131 -13.75 3.30 18.94
N PRO A 132 -13.77 4.40 19.75
CA PRO A 132 -14.98 4.82 20.45
C PRO A 132 -16.11 5.12 19.45
N GLY A 133 -17.28 4.53 19.66
CA GLY A 133 -18.44 4.73 18.79
C GLY A 133 -18.44 3.87 17.51
N PHE A 134 -17.49 2.98 17.34
CA PHE A 134 -17.34 2.08 16.19
C PHE A 134 -18.67 1.49 15.69
N ALA A 135 -19.45 0.87 16.59
CA ALA A 135 -20.71 0.24 16.21
C ALA A 135 -21.73 1.24 15.68
N ALA A 136 -21.78 2.44 16.25
CA ALA A 136 -22.72 3.49 15.84
C ALA A 136 -22.34 4.06 14.47
N GLU A 137 -21.05 4.33 14.24
CA GLU A 137 -20.55 4.81 12.95
C GLU A 137 -20.72 3.77 11.84
N LEU A 138 -20.40 2.50 12.13
CA LEU A 138 -20.59 1.40 11.18
C LEU A 138 -22.07 1.23 10.81
N ALA A 139 -22.98 1.35 11.79
CA ALA A 139 -24.41 1.27 11.53
C ALA A 139 -24.95 2.46 10.70
N ALA A 140 -24.38 3.64 10.91
CA ALA A 140 -24.80 4.86 10.22
C ALA A 140 -24.29 4.96 8.78
N ALA A 141 -23.07 4.47 8.50
CA ALA A 141 -22.43 4.57 7.20
C ALA A 141 -21.63 3.27 6.84
N PRO A 142 -22.31 2.13 6.71
CA PRO A 142 -21.63 0.85 6.49
C PRO A 142 -20.83 0.78 5.19
N GLN A 143 -21.18 1.60 4.19
CA GLN A 143 -20.49 1.67 2.91
C GLN A 143 -19.18 2.47 2.95
N GLU A 144 -18.92 3.24 4.01
CA GLU A 144 -17.69 4.02 4.16
C GLU A 144 -16.53 3.20 4.78
N HIS A 145 -16.88 2.07 5.39
CA HIS A 145 -15.94 1.18 6.07
C HIS A 145 -16.07 -0.23 5.51
N VAL A 146 -14.99 -0.74 4.97
CA VAL A 146 -14.95 -2.10 4.40
C VAL A 146 -14.04 -2.94 5.26
N PHE A 147 -14.55 -4.10 5.66
CA PHE A 147 -13.79 -5.12 6.38
C PHE A 147 -13.69 -6.37 5.53
N CYS A 148 -12.52 -6.96 5.52
CA CYS A 148 -12.29 -8.27 4.96
C CYS A 148 -11.84 -9.18 6.10
N CYS A 149 -12.48 -10.34 6.26
CA CYS A 149 -12.04 -11.36 7.22
C CYS A 149 -11.35 -12.47 6.43
N ARG A 150 -10.14 -12.83 6.86
CA ARG A 150 -9.46 -14.01 6.34
C ARG A 150 -9.87 -15.21 7.20
N TYR A 151 -10.36 -16.29 6.55
CA TYR A 151 -10.65 -17.57 7.18
C TYR A 151 -9.45 -18.50 7.01
#